data_df28268575de9703d564e63c6df47811
#
_entry.id   df28268575de9703d564e63c6df47811
#
_cell.length_a   1.000
_cell.length_b   1.000
_cell.length_c   1.000
_cell.angle_alpha   90.00
_cell.angle_beta   90.00
_cell.angle_gamma   90.00
#
_symmetry.space_group_name_H-M   'P 1'
#
loop_
_entity.id
_entity.type
_entity.pdbx_description
1 polymer ?
#
loop_
_entity_poly.entity_id
_entity_poly.type
_entity_poly.pdbx_seq_one_letter_code
_entity_poly.pdbx_strand_id
1 'polypeptide(L)'
;MKLLLNANTILVVGHQNADPDAICSAYAFSQLIKAVNPKANVSFASPDGVSKLSKRLLQTIPLQFAEDFDASQIDLIVTVDTNTLQQLGQLQEKITQSQKPLVMIDHHALHQENAKTAIHILCDDTATSTCEIILDMYTDLKIPIDQSVSQALLTGLIVETGHFSIATKRTIRSACALIEHGADPEVALAVTKQVMDESERIARIKSAQRMRLEKVDKWLIGLSDVGSYHASAARSLISLGANVAVVAGRRNHQLTVSMRSTHEFFRQTGLHLGTNLANPLGERLGGMGGGHATAAGVNAKGDVNDALKQALRILREFLAHHEKGIRKPGNSSME
;
A
#
# COMPACT_ATOMS: atom_id res chain seq x y z
N MET A 1 28.89 -10.27 2.97
CA MET A 1 29.99 -9.34 3.26
C MET A 1 31.08 -9.37 2.17
N LYS A 2 31.76 -10.50 1.84
CA LYS A 2 32.81 -10.51 0.80
C LYS A 2 32.37 -9.94 -0.55
N LEU A 3 31.15 -10.22 -0.98
CA LEU A 3 30.58 -9.69 -2.23
C LEU A 3 30.50 -8.15 -2.20
N LEU A 4 30.00 -7.59 -1.12
CA LEU A 4 29.84 -6.13 -0.96
C LEU A 4 31.18 -5.40 -0.91
N LEU A 5 32.20 -6.02 -0.31
CA LEU A 5 33.54 -5.45 -0.23
C LEU A 5 34.31 -5.45 -1.56
N ASN A 6 33.96 -6.38 -2.45
CA ASN A 6 34.68 -6.58 -3.72
C ASN A 6 33.96 -5.96 -4.92
N ALA A 7 32.70 -5.60 -4.80
CA ALA A 7 31.94 -4.99 -5.88
C ALA A 7 32.24 -3.49 -5.97
N ASN A 8 32.61 -3.00 -7.16
CA ASN A 8 32.83 -1.58 -7.41
C ASN A 8 31.57 -0.87 -7.92
N THR A 9 30.72 -1.59 -8.67
CA THR A 9 29.48 -1.06 -9.20
C THR A 9 28.30 -1.93 -8.73
N ILE A 10 27.46 -1.37 -7.89
CA ILE A 10 26.32 -2.07 -7.27
C ILE A 10 25.03 -1.41 -7.73
N LEU A 11 24.13 -2.21 -8.30
CA LEU A 11 22.77 -1.80 -8.62
C LEU A 11 21.81 -2.32 -7.56
N VAL A 12 21.17 -1.42 -6.83
CA VAL A 12 20.07 -1.73 -5.93
C VAL A 12 18.76 -1.60 -6.71
N VAL A 13 17.89 -2.58 -6.63
CA VAL A 13 16.62 -2.60 -7.39
C VAL A 13 15.45 -2.82 -6.45
N GLY A 14 14.46 -1.93 -6.50
CA GLY A 14 13.17 -2.08 -5.84
C GLY A 14 12.10 -2.61 -6.80
N HIS A 15 10.94 -2.94 -6.26
CA HIS A 15 9.77 -3.37 -7.02
C HIS A 15 9.18 -2.26 -7.92
N GLN A 16 8.25 -2.62 -8.83
CA GLN A 16 7.49 -1.67 -9.65
C GLN A 16 6.77 -0.63 -8.78
N ASN A 17 6.87 0.66 -9.19
CA ASN A 17 6.28 1.78 -8.46
C ASN A 17 6.73 1.80 -6.99
N ALA A 18 8.06 1.69 -6.79
CA ALA A 18 8.69 1.54 -5.47
C ALA A 18 8.07 2.45 -4.40
N ASP A 19 7.70 1.85 -3.31
CA ASP A 19 7.07 2.51 -2.18
C ASP A 19 8.10 3.07 -1.18
N PRO A 20 7.70 3.67 -0.05
CA PRO A 20 8.62 4.21 0.92
C PRO A 20 9.53 3.18 1.58
N ASP A 21 9.10 1.92 1.81
CA ASP A 21 9.98 0.91 2.39
C ASP A 21 11.10 0.55 1.43
N ALA A 22 10.79 0.33 0.16
CA ALA A 22 11.79 0.09 -0.88
C ALA A 22 12.80 1.25 -1.02
N ILE A 23 12.33 2.51 -1.01
CA ILE A 23 13.22 3.68 -1.17
C ILE A 23 14.09 3.91 0.07
N CYS A 24 13.51 3.83 1.26
CA CYS A 24 14.22 4.07 2.51
C CYS A 24 15.24 2.96 2.81
N SER A 25 14.86 1.70 2.59
CA SER A 25 15.76 0.56 2.72
C SER A 25 16.90 0.62 1.68
N ALA A 26 16.60 0.98 0.42
CA ALA A 26 17.62 1.16 -0.62
C ALA A 26 18.62 2.27 -0.26
N TYR A 27 18.13 3.41 0.24
CA TYR A 27 19.00 4.51 0.67
C TYR A 27 19.89 4.07 1.83
N ALA A 28 19.31 3.53 2.89
CA ALA A 28 20.06 3.08 4.06
C ALA A 28 21.09 2.00 3.69
N PHE A 29 20.71 1.04 2.85
CA PHE A 29 21.62 0.03 2.33
C PHE A 29 22.76 0.65 1.51
N SER A 30 22.47 1.64 0.68
CA SER A 30 23.51 2.35 -0.09
C SER A 30 24.53 3.06 0.81
N GLN A 31 24.08 3.66 1.92
CA GLN A 31 24.98 4.27 2.91
C GLN A 31 25.79 3.20 3.67
N LEU A 32 25.17 2.06 4.00
CA LEU A 32 25.88 0.93 4.59
C LEU A 32 27.01 0.44 3.67
N ILE A 33 26.74 0.28 2.37
CA ILE A 33 27.76 -0.09 1.39
C ILE A 33 28.89 0.93 1.37
N LYS A 34 28.60 2.23 1.31
CA LYS A 34 29.61 3.30 1.33
C LYS A 34 30.49 3.29 2.58
N ALA A 35 29.91 2.90 3.73
CA ALA A 35 30.66 2.78 4.98
C ALA A 35 31.65 1.63 4.95
N VAL A 36 31.31 0.48 4.35
CA VAL A 36 32.19 -0.71 4.28
C VAL A 36 33.08 -0.73 3.03
N ASN A 37 32.62 -0.12 1.94
CA ASN A 37 33.34 -0.01 0.68
C ASN A 37 33.18 1.40 0.08
N PRO A 38 33.99 2.38 0.53
CA PRO A 38 33.87 3.77 0.09
C PRO A 38 34.12 3.99 -1.41
N LYS A 39 34.68 3.00 -2.11
CA LYS A 39 34.97 3.08 -3.56
C LYS A 39 33.79 2.61 -4.39
N ALA A 40 32.81 1.93 -3.79
CA ALA A 40 31.66 1.41 -4.51
C ALA A 40 30.78 2.53 -5.04
N ASN A 41 30.43 2.44 -6.32
CA ASN A 41 29.38 3.25 -6.92
C ASN A 41 28.05 2.50 -6.76
N VAL A 42 27.13 3.08 -6.00
CA VAL A 42 25.82 2.49 -5.72
C VAL A 42 24.73 3.32 -6.36
N SER A 43 23.93 2.71 -7.21
CA SER A 43 22.78 3.34 -7.84
C SER A 43 21.51 2.52 -7.58
N PHE A 44 20.36 3.18 -7.67
CA PHE A 44 19.05 2.57 -7.47
C PHE A 44 18.23 2.59 -8.75
N ALA A 45 17.55 1.50 -9.05
CA ALA A 45 16.57 1.42 -10.13
C ALA A 45 15.24 0.85 -9.63
N SER A 46 14.15 1.29 -10.23
CA SER A 46 12.82 0.74 -10.01
C SER A 46 12.04 0.80 -11.32
N PRO A 47 11.44 -0.31 -11.76
CA PRO A 47 10.59 -0.28 -12.95
C PRO A 47 9.36 0.59 -12.70
N ASP A 48 8.94 1.31 -13.74
CA ASP A 48 7.80 2.24 -13.69
C ASP A 48 7.94 3.38 -12.67
N GLY A 49 9.16 3.61 -12.18
CA GLY A 49 9.48 4.68 -11.24
C GLY A 49 9.02 4.40 -9.81
N VAL A 50 8.63 5.44 -9.09
CA VAL A 50 8.32 5.36 -7.65
C VAL A 50 6.94 5.92 -7.34
N SER A 51 6.37 5.52 -6.22
CA SER A 51 5.05 5.97 -5.74
C SER A 51 4.99 7.48 -5.49
N LYS A 52 3.80 8.05 -5.42
CA LYS A 52 3.62 9.48 -5.12
C LYS A 52 4.25 9.88 -3.78
N LEU A 53 4.18 9.00 -2.79
CA LEU A 53 4.77 9.25 -1.49
C LEU A 53 6.29 9.17 -1.56
N SER A 54 6.83 8.18 -2.25
CA SER A 54 8.26 8.02 -2.49
C SER A 54 8.85 9.20 -3.27
N LYS A 55 8.12 9.77 -4.25
CA LYS A 55 8.55 11.01 -4.93
C LYS A 55 8.74 12.20 -3.98
N ARG A 56 7.92 12.29 -2.94
CA ARG A 56 8.07 13.32 -1.90
C ARG A 56 9.27 13.04 -1.01
N LEU A 57 9.49 11.79 -0.62
CA LEU A 57 10.66 11.37 0.17
C LEU A 57 11.97 11.66 -0.54
N LEU A 58 12.05 11.43 -1.84
CA LEU A 58 13.23 11.71 -2.64
C LEU A 58 13.64 13.19 -2.70
N GLN A 59 12.80 14.11 -2.24
CA GLN A 59 13.19 15.51 -2.05
C GLN A 59 14.14 15.70 -0.85
N THR A 60 14.15 14.75 0.08
CA THR A 60 14.95 14.77 1.31
C THR A 60 15.96 13.62 1.40
N ILE A 61 15.75 12.57 0.64
CA ILE A 61 16.62 11.38 0.60
C ILE A 61 17.45 11.43 -0.69
N PRO A 62 18.78 11.65 -0.62
CA PRO A 62 19.64 11.75 -1.80
C PRO A 62 20.00 10.37 -2.35
N LEU A 63 19.01 9.65 -2.91
CA LEU A 63 19.22 8.37 -3.56
C LEU A 63 19.60 8.60 -5.04
N GLN A 64 20.71 7.99 -5.47
CA GLN A 64 21.16 8.08 -6.86
C GLN A 64 20.36 7.13 -7.73
N PHE A 65 19.55 7.68 -8.63
CA PHE A 65 18.77 6.89 -9.60
C PHE A 65 19.60 6.52 -10.85
N ALA A 66 19.41 5.27 -11.30
CA ALA A 66 19.79 4.82 -12.62
C ALA A 66 18.52 4.73 -13.49
N GLU A 67 18.31 5.72 -14.35
CA GLU A 67 17.19 5.70 -15.32
C GLU A 67 17.38 4.58 -16.36
N ASP A 68 18.62 4.38 -16.76
CA ASP A 68 19.06 3.22 -17.53
C ASP A 68 20.43 2.76 -17.01
N PHE A 69 20.74 1.49 -17.19
CA PHE A 69 22.02 0.92 -16.80
C PHE A 69 22.50 -0.12 -17.82
N ASP A 70 23.81 -0.15 -18.02
CA ASP A 70 24.45 -1.25 -18.76
C ASP A 70 24.78 -2.39 -17.77
N ALA A 71 24.07 -3.51 -17.91
CA ALA A 71 24.27 -4.66 -17.05
C ALA A 71 25.70 -5.22 -17.10
N SER A 72 26.47 -4.99 -18.19
CA SER A 72 27.85 -5.42 -18.30
C SER A 72 28.77 -4.73 -17.29
N GLN A 73 28.44 -3.50 -16.92
CA GLN A 73 29.20 -2.65 -15.98
C GLN A 73 28.85 -2.89 -14.51
N ILE A 74 27.83 -3.69 -14.23
CA ILE A 74 27.41 -4.01 -12.87
C ILE A 74 28.18 -5.21 -12.34
N ASP A 75 28.71 -5.11 -11.14
CA ASP A 75 29.39 -6.21 -10.46
C ASP A 75 28.43 -7.01 -9.58
N LEU A 76 27.44 -6.35 -8.98
CA LEU A 76 26.48 -6.95 -8.06
C LEU A 76 25.10 -6.28 -8.20
N ILE A 77 24.06 -7.09 -8.24
CA ILE A 77 22.68 -6.64 -8.18
C ILE A 77 22.11 -7.00 -6.80
N VAL A 78 21.45 -6.06 -6.16
CA VAL A 78 20.78 -6.28 -4.87
C VAL A 78 19.33 -5.86 -4.99
N THR A 79 18.38 -6.77 -4.81
CA THR A 79 16.97 -6.37 -4.69
C THR A 79 16.64 -6.08 -3.24
N VAL A 80 15.86 -5.02 -3.02
CA VAL A 80 15.33 -4.64 -1.72
C VAL A 80 13.81 -4.57 -1.82
N ASP A 81 13.14 -5.09 -0.81
CA ASP A 81 11.68 -5.06 -0.71
C ASP A 81 11.00 -5.65 -1.96
N THR A 82 11.55 -6.77 -2.42
CA THR A 82 11.15 -7.41 -3.68
C THR A 82 11.29 -8.92 -3.52
N ASN A 83 10.18 -9.61 -3.34
CA ASN A 83 10.17 -11.05 -3.06
C ASN A 83 9.98 -11.92 -4.29
N THR A 84 9.74 -11.35 -5.48
CA THR A 84 9.66 -12.08 -6.75
C THR A 84 10.29 -11.29 -7.88
N LEU A 85 10.90 -12.00 -8.85
CA LEU A 85 11.46 -11.34 -10.03
C LEU A 85 10.39 -10.67 -10.90
N GLN A 86 9.14 -11.16 -10.85
CA GLN A 86 8.01 -10.55 -11.56
C GLN A 86 7.75 -9.11 -11.11
N GLN A 87 8.02 -8.77 -9.84
CA GLN A 87 7.90 -7.41 -9.33
C GLN A 87 8.92 -6.44 -9.93
N LEU A 88 9.94 -6.95 -10.60
CA LEU A 88 10.93 -6.17 -11.34
C LEU A 88 10.41 -5.73 -12.73
N GLY A 89 9.21 -6.15 -13.14
CA GLY A 89 8.57 -5.71 -14.37
C GLY A 89 9.51 -5.82 -15.58
N GLN A 90 9.64 -4.74 -16.33
CA GLN A 90 10.51 -4.67 -17.53
C GLN A 90 12.02 -4.86 -17.23
N LEU A 91 12.48 -4.72 -15.99
CA LEU A 91 13.88 -4.96 -15.61
C LEU A 91 14.16 -6.44 -15.37
N GLN A 92 13.14 -7.29 -15.21
CA GLN A 92 13.30 -8.72 -14.90
C GLN A 92 14.18 -9.41 -15.94
N GLU A 93 13.87 -9.25 -17.21
CA GLU A 93 14.59 -9.91 -18.29
C GLU A 93 16.06 -9.45 -18.37
N LYS A 94 16.28 -8.13 -18.31
CA LYS A 94 17.62 -7.52 -18.33
C LYS A 94 18.48 -8.01 -17.17
N ILE A 95 17.92 -8.12 -15.96
CA ILE A 95 18.60 -8.62 -14.76
C ILE A 95 18.90 -10.11 -14.91
N THR A 96 17.94 -10.92 -15.33
CA THR A 96 18.10 -12.36 -15.46
C THR A 96 19.14 -12.71 -16.54
N GLN A 97 19.11 -12.03 -17.69
CA GLN A 97 20.04 -12.24 -18.78
C GLN A 97 21.47 -11.75 -18.48
N SER A 98 21.63 -10.83 -17.54
CA SER A 98 22.93 -10.29 -17.14
C SER A 98 23.85 -11.34 -16.53
N GLN A 99 23.30 -12.40 -15.95
CA GLN A 99 24.00 -13.43 -15.18
C GLN A 99 24.89 -12.87 -14.05
N LYS A 100 24.61 -11.64 -13.62
CA LYS A 100 25.34 -11.01 -12.51
C LYS A 100 24.94 -11.61 -11.17
N PRO A 101 25.83 -11.63 -10.19
CA PRO A 101 25.49 -12.03 -8.83
C PRO A 101 24.28 -11.25 -8.34
N LEU A 102 23.24 -11.94 -7.85
CA LEU A 102 22.01 -11.37 -7.32
C LEU A 102 21.89 -11.68 -5.83
N VAL A 103 21.71 -10.65 -5.02
CA VAL A 103 21.37 -10.74 -3.59
C VAL A 103 19.97 -10.21 -3.40
N MET A 104 19.15 -10.86 -2.59
CA MET A 104 17.80 -10.41 -2.25
C MET A 104 17.69 -10.08 -0.76
N ILE A 105 17.11 -8.93 -0.43
CA ILE A 105 16.84 -8.47 0.94
C ILE A 105 15.36 -8.11 1.01
N ASP A 106 14.58 -8.86 1.82
CA ASP A 106 13.14 -8.70 1.83
C ASP A 106 12.51 -9.18 3.16
N HIS A 107 11.41 -8.55 3.56
CA HIS A 107 10.63 -8.95 4.73
C HIS A 107 9.40 -9.82 4.39
N HIS A 108 9.10 -10.03 3.12
CA HIS A 108 8.02 -10.90 2.69
C HIS A 108 8.41 -12.38 2.76
N ALA A 109 7.43 -13.27 2.82
CA ALA A 109 7.67 -14.71 2.81
C ALA A 109 8.44 -15.15 1.56
N LEU A 110 9.45 -15.98 1.73
CA LEU A 110 10.33 -16.43 0.64
C LEU A 110 9.56 -17.19 -0.43
N HIS A 111 9.64 -16.72 -1.66
CA HIS A 111 9.12 -17.43 -2.81
C HIS A 111 10.13 -18.48 -3.32
N GLN A 112 9.69 -19.75 -3.49
CA GLN A 112 10.60 -20.87 -3.82
C GLN A 112 11.37 -20.69 -5.13
N GLU A 113 10.84 -19.96 -6.11
CA GLU A 113 11.50 -19.69 -7.38
C GLU A 113 12.76 -18.81 -7.22
N ASN A 114 12.76 -17.92 -6.24
CA ASN A 114 13.86 -16.99 -6.00
C ASN A 114 15.13 -17.70 -5.50
N ALA A 115 14.97 -18.78 -4.75
CA ALA A 115 16.07 -19.59 -4.24
C ALA A 115 16.98 -20.17 -5.35
N LYS A 116 16.49 -20.24 -6.60
CA LYS A 116 17.25 -20.72 -7.74
C LYS A 116 18.05 -19.63 -8.46
N THR A 117 17.70 -18.37 -8.26
CA THR A 117 18.24 -17.25 -9.05
C THR A 117 19.20 -16.39 -8.23
N ALA A 118 18.92 -16.18 -6.96
CA ALA A 118 19.78 -15.40 -6.08
C ALA A 118 20.91 -16.25 -5.50
N ILE A 119 22.11 -15.69 -5.47
CA ILE A 119 23.28 -16.34 -4.83
C ILE A 119 23.26 -16.20 -3.31
N HIS A 120 22.49 -15.22 -2.81
CA HIS A 120 22.24 -15.01 -1.38
C HIS A 120 20.89 -14.35 -1.16
N ILE A 121 20.16 -14.83 -0.16
CA ILE A 121 18.85 -14.32 0.22
C ILE A 121 18.87 -14.01 1.70
N LEU A 122 18.60 -12.76 2.03
CA LEU A 122 18.33 -12.29 3.40
C LEU A 122 16.83 -11.96 3.46
N CYS A 123 16.04 -12.98 3.76
CA CYS A 123 14.59 -12.86 3.88
C CYS A 123 14.18 -13.16 5.33
N ASP A 124 13.41 -12.26 5.94
CA ASP A 124 12.92 -12.40 7.31
C ASP A 124 11.45 -11.96 7.39
N ASP A 125 10.55 -12.93 7.30
CA ASP A 125 9.10 -12.74 7.35
C ASP A 125 8.56 -12.43 8.76
N THR A 126 9.43 -12.39 9.77
CA THR A 126 9.11 -11.88 11.11
C THR A 126 9.33 -10.38 11.24
N ALA A 127 10.07 -9.76 10.32
CA ALA A 127 10.20 -8.31 10.22
C ALA A 127 8.92 -7.71 9.62
N THR A 128 8.56 -6.50 10.04
CA THR A 128 7.38 -5.79 9.51
C THR A 128 7.73 -4.86 8.36
N SER A 129 9.02 -4.72 8.04
CA SER A 129 9.51 -3.92 6.91
C SER A 129 10.94 -4.34 6.53
N THR A 130 11.33 -4.09 5.31
CA THR A 130 12.72 -4.26 4.86
C THR A 130 13.65 -3.28 5.57
N CYS A 131 13.15 -2.11 6.00
CA CYS A 131 13.90 -1.18 6.83
C CYS A 131 14.35 -1.77 8.17
N GLU A 132 13.58 -2.66 8.81
CA GLU A 132 14.02 -3.39 10.01
C GLU A 132 15.22 -4.29 9.72
N ILE A 133 15.22 -4.99 8.60
CA ILE A 133 16.31 -5.89 8.21
C ILE A 133 17.59 -5.08 7.96
N ILE A 134 17.48 -3.94 7.30
CA ILE A 134 18.63 -3.06 7.09
C ILE A 134 19.17 -2.50 8.41
N LEU A 135 18.31 -2.13 9.37
CA LEU A 135 18.72 -1.73 10.70
C LEU A 135 19.52 -2.83 11.44
N ASP A 136 19.04 -4.07 11.36
CA ASP A 136 19.75 -5.22 11.93
C ASP A 136 21.12 -5.41 11.28
N MET A 137 21.23 -5.20 9.94
CA MET A 137 22.55 -5.25 9.27
C MET A 137 23.53 -4.20 9.83
N TYR A 138 23.08 -2.97 10.09
CA TYR A 138 23.92 -1.95 10.73
C TYR A 138 24.38 -2.39 12.10
N THR A 139 23.46 -2.96 12.90
CA THR A 139 23.73 -3.43 14.26
C THR A 139 24.71 -4.59 14.28
N ASP A 140 24.50 -5.61 13.46
CA ASP A 140 25.33 -6.79 13.38
C ASP A 140 26.75 -6.50 12.90
N LEU A 141 26.86 -5.55 11.94
CA LEU A 141 28.14 -5.11 11.40
C LEU A 141 28.81 -4.04 12.26
N LYS A 142 28.12 -3.56 13.30
CA LYS A 142 28.60 -2.49 14.21
C LYS A 142 28.97 -1.23 13.46
N ILE A 143 28.20 -0.90 12.42
CA ILE A 143 28.38 0.32 11.63
C ILE A 143 27.59 1.45 12.29
N PRO A 144 28.17 2.60 12.55
CA PRO A 144 27.44 3.76 13.07
C PRO A 144 26.30 4.18 12.12
N ILE A 145 25.14 4.49 12.69
CA ILE A 145 23.99 4.99 11.95
C ILE A 145 23.95 6.50 12.11
N ASP A 146 24.01 7.24 11.02
CA ASP A 146 23.82 8.68 11.05
C ASP A 146 22.33 9.07 11.08
N GLN A 147 22.05 10.34 11.38
CA GLN A 147 20.70 10.86 11.49
C GLN A 147 19.91 10.69 10.18
N SER A 148 20.54 10.84 9.02
CA SER A 148 19.85 10.76 7.73
C SER A 148 19.40 9.34 7.42
N VAL A 149 20.22 8.35 7.74
CA VAL A 149 19.90 6.93 7.63
C VAL A 149 18.80 6.55 8.63
N SER A 150 18.94 6.99 9.90
CA SER A 150 17.93 6.75 10.93
C SER A 150 16.57 7.32 10.53
N GLN A 151 16.55 8.54 10.01
CA GLN A 151 15.33 9.20 9.55
C GLN A 151 14.67 8.45 8.40
N ALA A 152 15.46 8.00 7.42
CA ALA A 152 14.95 7.22 6.30
C ALA A 152 14.34 5.90 6.78
N LEU A 153 15.09 5.13 7.56
CA LEU A 153 14.62 3.83 8.10
C LEU A 153 13.35 3.98 8.94
N LEU A 154 13.29 4.99 9.83
CA LEU A 154 12.09 5.25 10.62
C LEU A 154 10.89 5.61 9.75
N THR A 155 11.10 6.37 8.68
CA THR A 155 10.02 6.77 7.77
C THR A 155 9.47 5.56 7.00
N GLY A 156 10.33 4.71 6.44
CA GLY A 156 9.91 3.47 5.78
C GLY A 156 9.14 2.55 6.73
N LEU A 157 9.68 2.32 7.93
CA LEU A 157 9.07 1.53 8.98
C LEU A 157 7.66 2.02 9.36
N ILE A 158 7.48 3.33 9.57
CA ILE A 158 6.18 3.93 9.92
C ILE A 158 5.17 3.75 8.79
N VAL A 159 5.59 3.92 7.53
CA VAL A 159 4.69 3.79 6.37
C VAL A 159 4.27 2.33 6.21
N GLU A 160 5.21 1.40 6.19
CA GLU A 160 4.95 -0.01 5.96
C GLU A 160 4.07 -0.61 7.05
N THR A 161 4.27 -0.22 8.28
CA THR A 161 3.44 -0.67 9.41
C THR A 161 2.08 0.05 9.52
N GLY A 162 1.72 0.87 8.54
CA GLY A 162 0.49 1.66 8.57
C GLY A 162 0.39 2.53 9.84
N HIS A 163 1.43 3.29 10.12
CA HIS A 163 1.55 4.11 11.33
C HIS A 163 1.46 3.28 12.62
N PHE A 164 2.22 2.19 12.66
CA PHE A 164 2.28 1.22 13.75
C PHE A 164 1.00 0.40 13.98
N SER A 165 0.05 0.41 13.06
CA SER A 165 -1.21 -0.35 13.19
C SER A 165 -0.98 -1.87 13.19
N ILE A 166 0.09 -2.36 12.57
CA ILE A 166 0.51 -3.77 12.56
C ILE A 166 1.86 -3.99 13.24
N ALA A 167 2.31 -3.05 14.09
CA ALA A 167 3.60 -3.11 14.75
C ALA A 167 3.73 -4.31 15.69
N THR A 168 4.89 -4.93 15.68
CA THR A 168 5.31 -5.97 16.62
C THR A 168 6.18 -5.38 17.75
N LYS A 169 6.58 -6.20 18.72
CA LYS A 169 7.58 -5.78 19.71
C LYS A 169 8.92 -5.40 19.06
N ARG A 170 9.31 -6.09 17.98
CA ARG A 170 10.52 -5.80 17.21
C ARG A 170 10.41 -4.44 16.57
N THR A 171 9.29 -4.17 15.89
CA THR A 171 9.00 -2.86 15.24
C THR A 171 9.17 -1.69 16.21
N ILE A 172 8.60 -1.80 17.41
CA ILE A 172 8.71 -0.74 18.42
C ILE A 172 10.15 -0.57 18.91
N ARG A 173 10.90 -1.67 19.11
CA ARG A 173 12.33 -1.58 19.47
C ARG A 173 13.16 -0.94 18.36
N SER A 174 12.93 -1.32 17.12
CA SER A 174 13.57 -0.72 15.94
C SER A 174 13.31 0.78 15.87
N ALA A 175 12.04 1.20 16.06
CA ALA A 175 11.68 2.61 16.09
C ALA A 175 12.39 3.36 17.23
N CYS A 176 12.44 2.82 18.46
CA CYS A 176 13.16 3.43 19.58
C CYS A 176 14.65 3.59 19.24
N ALA A 177 15.30 2.54 18.73
CA ALA A 177 16.71 2.61 18.35
C ALA A 177 16.98 3.70 17.29
N LEU A 178 16.12 3.80 16.28
CA LEU A 178 16.24 4.83 15.24
C LEU A 178 16.06 6.25 15.81
N ILE A 179 15.14 6.44 16.76
CA ILE A 179 14.95 7.72 17.46
C ILE A 179 16.20 8.06 18.31
N GLU A 180 16.77 7.09 19.00
CA GLU A 180 18.02 7.27 19.75
C GLU A 180 19.20 7.67 18.86
N HIS A 181 19.20 7.23 17.60
CA HIS A 181 20.13 7.66 16.57
C HIS A 181 19.75 8.98 15.86
N GLY A 182 18.78 9.73 16.41
CA GLY A 182 18.43 11.09 15.99
C GLY A 182 17.34 11.20 14.95
N ALA A 183 16.61 10.12 14.64
CA ALA A 183 15.42 10.24 13.81
C ALA A 183 14.30 10.97 14.54
N ASP A 184 13.58 11.83 13.82
CA ASP A 184 12.43 12.57 14.33
C ASP A 184 11.11 11.92 13.85
N PRO A 185 10.31 11.35 14.77
CA PRO A 185 9.02 10.75 14.43
C PRO A 185 8.02 11.74 13.83
N GLU A 186 8.08 13.03 14.23
CA GLU A 186 7.17 14.04 13.69
C GLU A 186 7.47 14.31 12.21
N VAL A 187 8.74 14.38 11.85
CA VAL A 187 9.19 14.52 10.45
C VAL A 187 8.75 13.29 9.64
N ALA A 188 8.97 12.07 10.16
CA ALA A 188 8.54 10.84 9.50
C ALA A 188 7.01 10.83 9.27
N LEU A 189 6.22 11.16 10.28
CA LEU A 189 4.77 11.23 10.19
C LEU A 189 4.29 12.36 9.26
N ALA A 190 4.97 13.52 9.25
CA ALA A 190 4.60 14.65 8.41
C ALA A 190 4.71 14.32 6.92
N VAL A 191 5.73 13.57 6.53
CA VAL A 191 5.91 13.12 5.13
C VAL A 191 4.78 12.21 4.69
N THR A 192 4.28 11.35 5.58
CA THR A 192 3.21 10.39 5.27
C THR A 192 1.83 11.04 5.19
N LYS A 193 1.65 12.22 5.79
CA LYS A 193 0.38 12.93 5.73
C LYS A 193 0.06 13.29 4.28
N GLN A 194 -0.99 12.69 3.74
CA GLN A 194 -1.56 13.18 2.49
C GLN A 194 -2.09 14.59 2.75
N VAL A 195 -1.44 15.58 2.17
CA VAL A 195 -1.97 16.94 2.17
C VAL A 195 -3.19 16.91 1.23
N MET A 196 -4.37 16.85 1.83
CA MET A 196 -5.60 17.06 1.08
C MET A 196 -5.65 18.52 0.65
N ASP A 197 -5.91 18.78 -0.62
CA ASP A 197 -6.21 20.11 -1.07
C ASP A 197 -7.51 20.64 -0.42
N GLU A 198 -7.70 21.94 -0.48
CA GLU A 198 -8.87 22.58 0.13
C GLU A 198 -10.18 22.04 -0.46
N SER A 199 -10.22 21.77 -1.77
CA SER A 199 -11.40 21.26 -2.47
C SER A 199 -11.74 19.85 -2.00
N GLU A 200 -10.74 19.00 -1.75
CA GLU A 200 -10.96 17.66 -1.19
C GLU A 200 -11.46 17.73 0.26
N ARG A 201 -10.90 18.62 1.08
CA ARG A 201 -11.36 18.87 2.45
C ARG A 201 -12.81 19.31 2.47
N ILE A 202 -13.17 20.29 1.62
CA ILE A 202 -14.55 20.78 1.46
C ILE A 202 -15.47 19.64 1.01
N ALA A 203 -15.07 18.81 0.04
CA ALA A 203 -15.87 17.69 -0.43
C ALA A 203 -16.17 16.68 0.70
N ARG A 204 -15.18 16.35 1.54
CA ARG A 204 -15.37 15.48 2.71
C ARG A 204 -16.36 16.08 3.73
N ILE A 205 -16.18 17.37 4.06
CA ILE A 205 -17.08 18.07 5.00
C ILE A 205 -18.51 18.12 4.43
N LYS A 206 -18.68 18.51 3.18
CA LYS A 206 -20.00 18.55 2.53
C LYS A 206 -20.65 17.16 2.46
N SER A 207 -19.83 16.11 2.22
CA SER A 207 -20.34 14.74 2.22
C SER A 207 -20.89 14.35 3.60
N ALA A 208 -20.21 14.70 4.68
CA ALA A 208 -20.69 14.47 6.04
C ALA A 208 -21.96 15.26 6.35
N GLN A 209 -22.01 16.55 5.98
CA GLN A 209 -23.20 17.40 6.19
C GLN A 209 -24.45 16.88 5.43
N ARG A 210 -24.27 16.32 4.24
CA ARG A 210 -25.38 15.83 3.39
C ARG A 210 -25.66 14.35 3.58
N MET A 211 -24.89 13.68 4.44
CA MET A 211 -25.04 12.26 4.66
C MET A 211 -26.43 11.92 5.16
N ARG A 212 -27.11 11.02 4.48
CA ARG A 212 -28.27 10.29 4.98
C ARG A 212 -27.79 8.99 5.57
N LEU A 213 -28.01 8.81 6.85
CA LEU A 213 -27.66 7.58 7.54
C LEU A 213 -28.86 6.63 7.49
N GLU A 214 -28.63 5.48 6.93
CA GLU A 214 -29.61 4.37 6.87
C GLU A 214 -29.10 3.22 7.73
N LYS A 215 -29.99 2.64 8.53
CA LYS A 215 -29.69 1.45 9.29
C LYS A 215 -30.39 0.25 8.63
N VAL A 216 -29.61 -0.73 8.24
CA VAL A 216 -30.11 -1.99 7.68
C VAL A 216 -29.59 -3.10 8.59
N ASP A 217 -30.49 -3.69 9.36
CA ASP A 217 -30.17 -4.58 10.47
C ASP A 217 -29.21 -3.89 11.47
N LYS A 218 -28.04 -4.44 11.71
CA LYS A 218 -26.99 -3.85 12.55
C LYS A 218 -26.06 -2.90 11.82
N TRP A 219 -26.16 -2.81 10.47
CA TRP A 219 -25.24 -2.09 9.63
C TRP A 219 -25.65 -0.64 9.38
N LEU A 220 -24.69 0.25 9.51
CA LEU A 220 -24.84 1.68 9.23
C LEU A 220 -24.37 1.98 7.81
N ILE A 221 -25.26 2.49 6.98
CA ILE A 221 -25.01 2.84 5.58
C ILE A 221 -25.07 4.34 5.42
N GLY A 222 -23.97 4.97 5.06
CA GLY A 222 -23.89 6.39 4.75
C GLY A 222 -24.10 6.64 3.26
N LEU A 223 -25.13 7.42 2.90
CA LEU A 223 -25.41 7.84 1.53
C LEU A 223 -25.21 9.33 1.40
N SER A 224 -24.43 9.80 0.44
CA SER A 224 -24.20 11.24 0.25
C SER A 224 -23.92 11.61 -1.20
N ASP A 225 -23.90 12.93 -1.45
CA ASP A 225 -23.55 13.50 -2.74
C ASP A 225 -22.50 14.61 -2.64
N VAL A 226 -21.59 14.64 -3.59
CA VAL A 226 -20.60 15.72 -3.76
C VAL A 226 -20.27 15.93 -5.24
N GLY A 227 -19.76 17.11 -5.60
CA GLY A 227 -19.42 17.43 -7.00
C GLY A 227 -18.11 16.80 -7.49
N SER A 228 -17.21 16.42 -6.57
CA SER A 228 -15.87 15.86 -6.87
C SER A 228 -15.34 15.07 -5.67
N TYR A 229 -14.20 14.38 -5.83
CA TYR A 229 -13.55 13.60 -4.77
C TYR A 229 -14.44 12.51 -4.13
N HIS A 230 -15.32 11.91 -4.91
CA HIS A 230 -16.32 10.93 -4.43
C HIS A 230 -15.67 9.79 -3.61
N ALA A 231 -14.53 9.25 -4.08
CA ALA A 231 -13.82 8.17 -3.39
C ALA A 231 -13.24 8.61 -2.04
N SER A 232 -12.75 9.83 -1.95
CA SER A 232 -12.23 10.43 -0.73
C SER A 232 -13.35 10.74 0.27
N ALA A 233 -14.46 11.27 -0.23
CA ALA A 233 -15.66 11.51 0.54
C ALA A 233 -16.24 10.21 1.11
N ALA A 234 -16.31 9.14 0.32
CA ALA A 234 -16.77 7.84 0.81
C ALA A 234 -15.85 7.29 1.93
N ARG A 235 -14.53 7.42 1.80
CA ARG A 235 -13.59 7.04 2.89
C ARG A 235 -13.84 7.85 4.16
N SER A 236 -14.13 9.16 4.05
CA SER A 236 -14.40 9.97 5.23
C SER A 236 -15.66 9.53 5.98
N LEU A 237 -16.71 9.08 5.28
CA LEU A 237 -17.91 8.54 5.92
C LEU A 237 -17.65 7.22 6.65
N ILE A 238 -16.77 6.34 6.11
CA ILE A 238 -16.30 5.14 6.82
C ILE A 238 -15.56 5.56 8.11
N SER A 239 -14.67 6.55 8.03
CA SER A 239 -13.95 7.06 9.21
C SER A 239 -14.86 7.68 10.27
N LEU A 240 -16.05 8.16 9.90
CA LEU A 240 -17.08 8.65 10.80
C LEU A 240 -17.92 7.53 11.44
N GLY A 241 -17.74 6.28 11.04
CA GLY A 241 -18.41 5.12 11.64
C GLY A 241 -19.41 4.39 10.73
N ALA A 242 -19.55 4.78 9.47
CA ALA A 242 -20.39 4.01 8.55
C ALA A 242 -19.71 2.66 8.19
N ASN A 243 -20.48 1.58 8.16
CA ASN A 243 -20.00 0.28 7.71
C ASN A 243 -19.91 0.21 6.17
N VAL A 244 -20.81 0.89 5.48
CA VAL A 244 -20.81 1.09 4.04
C VAL A 244 -21.07 2.56 3.74
N ALA A 245 -20.33 3.13 2.82
CA ALA A 245 -20.52 4.48 2.32
C ALA A 245 -20.72 4.46 0.80
N VAL A 246 -21.76 5.11 0.31
CA VAL A 246 -22.04 5.32 -1.10
C VAL A 246 -22.11 6.82 -1.35
N VAL A 247 -21.19 7.33 -2.15
CA VAL A 247 -21.12 8.76 -2.48
C VAL A 247 -21.23 8.91 -3.99
N ALA A 248 -22.23 9.64 -4.42
CA ALA A 248 -22.50 9.91 -5.83
C ALA A 248 -22.26 11.37 -6.18
N GLY A 249 -22.07 11.65 -7.43
CA GLY A 249 -22.02 13.01 -7.97
C GLY A 249 -22.12 13.03 -9.47
N ARG A 250 -22.41 14.19 -10.03
CA ARG A 250 -22.56 14.39 -11.47
C ARG A 250 -21.69 15.55 -11.94
N ARG A 251 -20.92 15.31 -12.99
CA ARG A 251 -20.15 16.33 -13.69
C ARG A 251 -20.28 16.13 -15.19
N ASN A 252 -20.61 17.22 -15.93
CA ASN A 252 -20.75 17.16 -17.39
C ASN A 252 -21.66 16.01 -17.86
N HIS A 253 -22.85 15.87 -17.26
CA HIS A 253 -23.82 14.79 -17.53
C HIS A 253 -23.36 13.37 -17.19
N GLN A 254 -22.15 13.19 -16.71
CA GLN A 254 -21.63 11.89 -16.27
C GLN A 254 -21.84 11.73 -14.76
N LEU A 255 -22.52 10.67 -14.38
CA LEU A 255 -22.73 10.23 -13.00
C LEU A 255 -21.54 9.35 -12.59
N THR A 256 -20.96 9.67 -11.46
CA THR A 256 -19.92 8.84 -10.81
C THR A 256 -20.40 8.45 -9.42
N VAL A 257 -20.34 7.17 -9.08
CA VAL A 257 -20.62 6.67 -7.75
C VAL A 257 -19.38 5.98 -7.20
N SER A 258 -19.00 6.33 -5.98
CA SER A 258 -17.89 5.66 -5.27
C SER A 258 -18.42 5.01 -4.00
N MET A 259 -17.98 3.79 -3.77
CA MET A 259 -18.42 2.94 -2.67
C MET A 259 -17.24 2.48 -1.84
N ARG A 260 -17.40 2.47 -0.53
CA ARG A 260 -16.43 1.93 0.43
C ARG A 260 -17.16 1.11 1.48
N SER A 261 -16.50 0.10 2.02
CA SER A 261 -16.97 -0.62 3.20
C SER A 261 -15.83 -0.92 4.16
N THR A 262 -16.18 -1.23 5.39
CA THR A 262 -15.22 -1.79 6.33
C THR A 262 -14.89 -3.23 5.95
N HIS A 263 -13.69 -3.71 6.30
CA HIS A 263 -13.33 -5.12 6.15
C HIS A 263 -14.23 -6.04 6.99
N GLU A 264 -14.66 -5.55 8.16
CA GLU A 264 -15.58 -6.28 9.04
C GLU A 264 -16.93 -6.54 8.35
N PHE A 265 -17.50 -5.50 7.70
CA PHE A 265 -18.73 -5.65 6.92
C PHE A 265 -18.61 -6.74 5.87
N PHE A 266 -17.54 -6.69 5.06
CA PHE A 266 -17.30 -7.72 4.04
C PHE A 266 -17.14 -9.12 4.64
N ARG A 267 -16.33 -9.27 5.70
CA ARG A 267 -16.11 -10.59 6.33
C ARG A 267 -17.38 -11.20 6.91
N GLN A 268 -18.25 -10.36 7.51
CA GLN A 268 -19.46 -10.86 8.16
C GLN A 268 -20.62 -11.09 7.20
N THR A 269 -20.69 -10.35 6.09
CA THR A 269 -21.82 -10.44 5.14
C THR A 269 -21.48 -11.16 3.85
N GLY A 270 -20.20 -11.29 3.50
CA GLY A 270 -19.76 -11.78 2.20
C GLY A 270 -20.06 -10.80 1.05
N LEU A 271 -20.63 -9.60 1.32
CA LEU A 271 -20.99 -8.64 0.29
C LEU A 271 -19.75 -8.01 -0.31
N HIS A 272 -19.39 -8.43 -1.52
CA HIS A 272 -18.31 -7.86 -2.31
C HIS A 272 -18.79 -6.63 -3.08
N LEU A 273 -18.31 -5.42 -2.74
CA LEU A 273 -18.83 -4.17 -3.32
C LEU A 273 -18.78 -4.15 -4.85
N GLY A 274 -17.71 -4.67 -5.47
CA GLY A 274 -17.59 -4.72 -6.93
C GLY A 274 -18.67 -5.57 -7.58
N THR A 275 -18.75 -6.85 -7.19
CA THR A 275 -19.66 -7.83 -7.82
C THR A 275 -21.10 -7.72 -7.37
N ASN A 276 -21.34 -7.49 -6.07
CA ASN A 276 -22.70 -7.55 -5.52
C ASN A 276 -23.41 -6.20 -5.48
N LEU A 277 -22.70 -5.07 -5.64
CA LEU A 277 -23.28 -3.74 -5.61
C LEU A 277 -22.98 -2.92 -6.86
N ALA A 278 -21.70 -2.74 -7.21
CA ALA A 278 -21.31 -1.84 -8.29
C ALA A 278 -21.70 -2.37 -9.67
N ASN A 279 -21.47 -3.66 -9.98
CA ASN A 279 -21.88 -4.24 -11.26
C ASN A 279 -23.39 -4.17 -11.46
N PRO A 280 -24.24 -4.66 -10.53
CA PRO A 280 -25.69 -4.58 -10.70
C PRO A 280 -26.20 -3.14 -10.77
N LEU A 281 -25.61 -2.21 -10.01
CA LEU A 281 -25.97 -0.79 -10.08
C LEU A 281 -25.58 -0.18 -11.43
N GLY A 282 -24.39 -0.50 -11.94
CA GLY A 282 -23.93 -0.06 -13.26
C GLY A 282 -24.87 -0.49 -14.36
N GLU A 283 -25.27 -1.77 -14.37
CA GLU A 283 -26.23 -2.32 -15.33
C GLU A 283 -27.60 -1.60 -15.27
N ARG A 284 -28.15 -1.42 -14.05
CA ARG A 284 -29.43 -0.71 -13.84
C ARG A 284 -29.41 0.74 -14.31
N LEU A 285 -28.25 1.38 -14.25
CA LEU A 285 -28.05 2.78 -14.67
C LEU A 285 -27.57 2.93 -16.13
N GLY A 286 -27.50 1.82 -16.88
CA GLY A 286 -27.01 1.83 -18.26
C GLY A 286 -25.56 2.27 -18.38
N GLY A 287 -24.72 1.92 -17.40
CA GLY A 287 -23.30 2.24 -17.34
C GLY A 287 -22.45 1.02 -16.94
N MET A 288 -21.27 1.29 -16.42
CA MET A 288 -20.33 0.25 -15.96
C MET A 288 -20.05 0.42 -14.48
N GLY A 289 -20.08 -0.70 -13.76
CA GLY A 289 -19.65 -0.78 -12.37
C GLY A 289 -18.54 -1.80 -12.20
N GLY A 290 -17.78 -1.69 -11.11
CA GLY A 290 -16.73 -2.66 -10.79
C GLY A 290 -15.90 -2.26 -9.59
N GLY A 291 -14.97 -3.13 -9.21
CA GLY A 291 -14.04 -2.87 -8.11
C GLY A 291 -13.76 -4.10 -7.26
N HIS A 292 -13.24 -3.85 -6.08
CA HIS A 292 -12.81 -4.84 -5.11
C HIS A 292 -13.88 -5.07 -4.02
N ALA A 293 -13.59 -5.98 -3.10
CA ALA A 293 -14.50 -6.35 -2.01
C ALA A 293 -14.95 -5.15 -1.14
N THR A 294 -14.04 -4.22 -0.85
CA THR A 294 -14.29 -3.08 0.05
C THR A 294 -14.21 -1.71 -0.64
N ALA A 295 -13.94 -1.68 -1.95
CA ALA A 295 -13.80 -0.45 -2.73
C ALA A 295 -14.29 -0.66 -4.16
N ALA A 296 -15.33 0.07 -4.56
CA ALA A 296 -15.94 -0.06 -5.88
C ALA A 296 -16.45 1.28 -6.40
N GLY A 297 -16.81 1.32 -7.68
CA GLY A 297 -17.37 2.50 -8.32
C GLY A 297 -18.25 2.17 -9.51
N VAL A 298 -19.06 3.16 -9.90
CA VAL A 298 -19.91 3.12 -11.09
C VAL A 298 -19.72 4.40 -11.87
N ASN A 299 -19.62 4.26 -13.19
CA ASN A 299 -19.72 5.36 -14.14
C ASN A 299 -20.93 5.12 -15.03
N ALA A 300 -21.87 6.05 -15.03
CA ALA A 300 -23.14 5.94 -15.76
C ALA A 300 -23.65 7.31 -16.22
N LYS A 301 -24.84 7.32 -16.80
CA LYS A 301 -25.65 8.53 -16.98
C LYS A 301 -26.84 8.43 -16.03
N GLY A 302 -27.32 9.56 -15.50
CA GLY A 302 -28.52 9.51 -14.65
C GLY A 302 -28.54 10.54 -13.53
N ASP A 303 -29.51 10.36 -12.65
CA ASP A 303 -29.72 11.21 -11.49
C ASP A 303 -29.00 10.66 -10.25
N VAL A 304 -28.43 11.57 -9.46
CA VAL A 304 -27.67 11.23 -8.26
C VAL A 304 -28.55 10.58 -7.19
N ASN A 305 -29.76 11.11 -6.97
CA ASN A 305 -30.66 10.59 -5.94
C ASN A 305 -31.20 9.21 -6.33
N ASP A 306 -31.46 9.01 -7.62
CA ASP A 306 -31.90 7.71 -8.12
C ASP A 306 -30.81 6.65 -7.94
N ALA A 307 -29.55 6.99 -8.29
CA ALA A 307 -28.42 6.09 -8.07
C ALA A 307 -28.23 5.70 -6.60
N LEU A 308 -28.36 6.67 -5.67
CA LEU A 308 -28.25 6.38 -4.23
C LEU A 308 -29.42 5.51 -3.72
N LYS A 309 -30.64 5.75 -4.21
CA LYS A 309 -31.82 4.91 -3.86
C LYS A 309 -31.64 3.48 -4.38
N GLN A 310 -31.19 3.33 -5.61
CA GLN A 310 -30.96 2.00 -6.20
C GLN A 310 -29.85 1.25 -5.48
N ALA A 311 -28.73 1.92 -5.15
CA ALA A 311 -27.65 1.34 -4.35
C ALA A 311 -28.15 0.83 -3.00
N LEU A 312 -28.92 1.65 -2.28
CA LEU A 312 -29.53 1.24 -1.00
C LEU A 312 -30.47 0.04 -1.17
N ARG A 313 -31.26 0.01 -2.24
CA ARG A 313 -32.16 -1.12 -2.53
C ARG A 313 -31.38 -2.41 -2.74
N ILE A 314 -30.32 -2.39 -3.53
CA ILE A 314 -29.46 -3.57 -3.75
C ILE A 314 -28.85 -4.05 -2.44
N LEU A 315 -28.34 -3.11 -1.60
CA LEU A 315 -27.81 -3.45 -0.28
C LEU A 315 -28.83 -4.12 0.62
N ARG A 316 -30.06 -3.59 0.67
CA ARG A 316 -31.17 -4.17 1.46
C ARG A 316 -31.56 -5.55 0.96
N GLU A 317 -31.69 -5.72 -0.35
CA GLU A 317 -32.01 -7.00 -0.98
C GLU A 317 -30.96 -8.06 -0.62
N PHE A 318 -29.68 -7.74 -0.74
CA PHE A 318 -28.60 -8.67 -0.42
C PHE A 318 -28.58 -9.05 1.06
N LEU A 319 -28.64 -8.06 1.97
CA LEU A 319 -28.59 -8.31 3.40
C LEU A 319 -29.79 -9.12 3.90
N ALA A 320 -30.99 -8.86 3.39
CA ALA A 320 -32.20 -9.64 3.73
C ALA A 320 -32.11 -11.11 3.29
N HIS A 321 -31.44 -11.40 2.17
CA HIS A 321 -31.21 -12.77 1.72
C HIS A 321 -30.17 -13.50 2.56
N HIS A 322 -29.12 -12.78 2.99
CA HIS A 322 -28.05 -13.34 3.81
C HIS A 322 -28.55 -13.78 5.20
N GLU A 323 -29.43 -13.01 5.84
CA GLU A 323 -30.05 -13.39 7.11
C GLU A 323 -30.91 -14.66 7.03
N LYS A 324 -31.66 -14.82 5.94
CA LYS A 324 -32.49 -16.04 5.72
C LYS A 324 -31.62 -17.26 5.52
N GLY A 325 -30.40 -17.13 4.96
CA GLY A 325 -29.47 -18.25 4.79
C GLY A 325 -28.82 -18.71 6.10
N ILE A 326 -28.65 -17.82 7.07
CA ILE A 326 -28.04 -18.11 8.38
C ILE A 326 -29.07 -18.73 9.36
N ARG A 327 -30.39 -18.50 9.15
CA ARG A 327 -31.48 -18.99 10.01
C ARG A 327 -32.06 -20.33 9.60
N LYS A 328 -31.33 -21.23 8.94
CA LYS A 328 -31.82 -22.63 8.83
C LYS A 328 -31.47 -23.40 10.10
N PRO A 329 -32.45 -23.82 10.89
CA PRO A 329 -32.22 -24.52 12.12
C PRO A 329 -31.98 -26.00 11.83
N GLY A 330 -30.89 -26.52 12.32
CA GLY A 330 -30.82 -27.92 12.69
C GLY A 330 -31.37 -28.09 14.10
N ASN A 331 -32.66 -28.32 14.24
CA ASN A 331 -33.23 -28.99 15.38
C ASN A 331 -34.59 -29.55 14.98
N SER A 332 -34.56 -30.77 14.47
CA SER A 332 -35.67 -31.69 14.63
C SER A 332 -35.22 -32.77 15.61
N SER A 333 -35.73 -32.66 16.84
CA SER A 333 -36.15 -33.74 17.72
C SER A 333 -35.71 -35.15 17.33
N MET A 334 -34.99 -35.80 18.22
CA MET A 334 -35.14 -37.23 18.45
C MET A 334 -35.77 -37.40 19.82
N GLU A 335 -36.93 -38.03 19.79
CA GLU A 335 -37.52 -38.77 20.91
C GLU A 335 -36.59 -39.91 21.37
#